data_cc67fe85925b6eabbea5d010664e6a7a
#
_entry.id   cc67fe85925b6eabbea5d010664e6a7a
#
_cell.length_a   1.000
_cell.length_b   1.000
_cell.length_c   1.000
_cell.angle_alpha   90.00
_cell.angle_beta   90.00
_cell.angle_gamma   90.00
#
_symmetry.space_group_name_H-M   'P 1'
#
loop_
_entity.id
_entity.type
_entity.pdbx_description
1 polymer ?
#
loop_
_entity_poly.entity_id
_entity_poly.type
_entity_poly.pdbx_seq_one_letter_code
_entity_poly.pdbx_strand_id
1 'polypeptide(L)'
;MKYELTEGGLVVHLEGRVDSGNAAAFEGELLSLAAEHPNSVVELDATCLEYISSAGLRVMMKLMKQHKAGSRVTNANSEVYEIFEVTGFSEMMDVTKRP
;
A
#
# COMPACT_ATOMS: atom_id res chain seq x y z
N MET A 1 -10.15 -7.76 -3.12
CA MET A 1 -9.52 -6.56 -2.52
C MET A 1 -10.50 -5.41 -2.55
N LYS A 2 -10.72 -4.78 -1.41
CA LYS A 2 -11.69 -3.67 -1.33
C LYS A 2 -11.07 -2.37 -1.83
N TYR A 3 -11.80 -1.65 -2.64
CA TYR A 3 -11.30 -0.38 -3.17
C TYR A 3 -12.44 0.55 -3.55
N GLU A 4 -12.12 1.82 -3.70
CA GLU A 4 -13.04 2.86 -4.14
C GLU A 4 -12.36 3.78 -5.14
N LEU A 5 -13.12 4.24 -6.13
CA LEU A 5 -12.66 5.29 -7.03
C LEU A 5 -13.22 6.61 -6.51
N THR A 6 -12.36 7.60 -6.33
CA THR A 6 -12.72 8.93 -5.86
C THR A 6 -12.20 9.97 -6.85
N GLU A 7 -12.58 11.23 -6.66
CA GLU A 7 -12.03 12.32 -7.48
C GLU A 7 -10.51 12.43 -7.30
N GLY A 8 -10.01 12.06 -6.11
CA GLY A 8 -8.57 12.11 -5.83
C GLY A 8 -7.79 10.93 -6.35
N GLY A 9 -8.47 9.86 -6.77
CA GLY A 9 -7.80 8.67 -7.30
C GLY A 9 -8.42 7.36 -6.86
N LEU A 10 -7.58 6.34 -6.73
CA LEU A 10 -7.98 4.99 -6.33
C LEU A 10 -7.58 4.76 -4.88
N VAL A 11 -8.55 4.45 -4.02
CA VAL A 11 -8.30 4.11 -2.62
C VAL A 11 -8.43 2.61 -2.46
N VAL A 12 -7.38 1.95 -2.00
CA VAL A 12 -7.36 0.51 -1.73
C VAL A 12 -7.31 0.29 -0.23
N HIS A 13 -8.27 -0.42 0.30
CA HIS A 13 -8.37 -0.69 1.74
C HIS A 13 -7.62 -1.97 2.09
N LEU A 14 -6.49 -1.82 2.77
CA LEU A 14 -5.69 -2.95 3.21
C LEU A 14 -6.27 -3.51 4.51
N GLU A 15 -6.28 -4.84 4.65
CA GLU A 15 -6.83 -5.50 5.84
C GLU A 15 -5.93 -6.61 6.33
N GLY A 16 -5.92 -6.79 7.64
CA GLY A 16 -5.24 -7.90 8.29
C GLY A 16 -3.74 -7.87 8.16
N ARG A 17 -3.15 -9.00 7.82
CA ARG A 17 -1.71 -9.16 7.76
C ARG A 17 -1.26 -9.45 6.33
N VAL A 18 -0.20 -8.76 5.89
CA VAL A 18 0.46 -9.09 4.64
C VAL A 18 1.81 -9.72 5.01
N ASP A 19 1.95 -10.99 4.76
CA ASP A 19 3.15 -11.76 5.11
C ASP A 19 3.64 -12.58 3.91
N SER A 20 4.65 -13.40 4.12
CA SER A 20 5.23 -14.19 3.04
C SER A 20 4.25 -15.21 2.47
N GLY A 21 3.24 -15.63 3.26
CA GLY A 21 2.26 -16.61 2.82
C GLY A 21 1.21 -16.06 1.85
N ASN A 22 0.90 -14.77 1.95
CA ASN A 22 -0.13 -14.15 1.10
C ASN A 22 0.39 -13.02 0.21
N ALA A 23 1.69 -12.73 0.26
CA ALA A 23 2.26 -11.61 -0.51
C ALA A 23 2.08 -11.77 -2.02
N ALA A 24 2.16 -12.99 -2.54
CA ALA A 24 1.99 -13.22 -3.98
C ALA A 24 0.56 -12.90 -4.44
N ALA A 25 -0.45 -13.31 -3.66
CA ALA A 25 -1.83 -12.99 -3.97
C ALA A 25 -2.08 -11.49 -3.85
N PHE A 26 -1.54 -10.88 -2.82
CA PHE A 26 -1.61 -9.43 -2.62
C PHE A 26 -1.01 -8.67 -3.81
N GLU A 27 0.16 -9.11 -4.26
CA GLU A 27 0.82 -8.51 -5.42
C GLU A 27 -0.06 -8.58 -6.66
N GLY A 28 -0.56 -9.77 -6.98
CA GLY A 28 -1.39 -9.96 -8.17
C GLY A 28 -2.62 -9.07 -8.16
N GLU A 29 -3.33 -9.01 -7.05
CA GLU A 29 -4.54 -8.19 -6.94
C GLU A 29 -4.23 -6.70 -6.99
N LEU A 30 -3.23 -6.26 -6.24
CA LEU A 30 -2.90 -4.84 -6.15
C LEU A 30 -2.36 -4.29 -7.46
N LEU A 31 -1.40 -4.97 -8.07
CA LEU A 31 -0.78 -4.48 -9.30
C LEU A 31 -1.76 -4.51 -10.47
N SER A 32 -2.62 -5.54 -10.54
CA SER A 32 -3.65 -5.61 -11.57
C SER A 32 -4.66 -4.48 -11.44
N LEU A 33 -5.11 -4.21 -10.22
CA LEU A 33 -6.06 -3.13 -9.95
C LEU A 33 -5.46 -1.78 -10.31
N ALA A 34 -4.22 -1.53 -9.91
CA ALA A 34 -3.54 -0.28 -10.22
C ALA A 34 -3.35 -0.10 -11.73
N ALA A 35 -3.05 -1.18 -12.45
CA ALA A 35 -2.88 -1.14 -13.90
C ALA A 35 -4.18 -0.81 -14.65
N GLU A 36 -5.32 -1.13 -14.06
CA GLU A 36 -6.64 -0.77 -14.63
C GLU A 36 -6.92 0.73 -14.49
N HIS A 37 -6.19 1.43 -13.62
CA HIS A 37 -6.39 2.85 -13.35
C HIS A 37 -5.06 3.60 -13.44
N PRO A 38 -4.43 3.61 -14.63
CA PRO A 38 -3.05 4.09 -14.77
C PRO A 38 -2.86 5.57 -14.49
N ASN A 39 -3.92 6.35 -14.57
CA ASN A 39 -3.85 7.81 -14.36
C ASN A 39 -4.29 8.24 -12.96
N SER A 40 -4.67 7.28 -12.11
CA SER A 40 -5.14 7.58 -10.76
C SER A 40 -4.02 7.37 -9.74
N VAL A 41 -3.86 8.32 -8.82
CA VAL A 41 -2.97 8.11 -7.67
C VAL A 41 -3.56 6.97 -6.84
N VAL A 42 -2.72 6.05 -6.40
CA VAL A 42 -3.16 4.93 -5.56
C VAL A 42 -2.90 5.27 -4.10
N GLU A 43 -3.96 5.38 -3.34
CA GLU A 43 -3.87 5.55 -1.89
C GLU A 43 -4.11 4.18 -1.24
N LEU A 44 -3.12 3.71 -0.48
CA LEU A 44 -3.23 2.47 0.27
C LEU A 44 -3.68 2.84 1.68
N ASP A 45 -4.97 2.66 1.96
CA ASP A 45 -5.54 2.97 3.26
C ASP A 45 -5.23 1.82 4.23
N ALA A 46 -4.39 2.10 5.21
CA ALA A 46 -3.89 1.11 6.16
C ALA A 46 -4.67 1.11 7.48
N THR A 47 -5.88 1.68 7.51
CA THR A 47 -6.69 1.72 8.72
C THR A 47 -6.83 0.34 9.37
N CYS A 48 -7.08 -0.69 8.55
CA CYS A 48 -7.31 -2.05 9.02
C CYS A 48 -6.11 -2.98 8.81
N LEU A 49 -4.97 -2.44 8.42
CA LEU A 49 -3.75 -3.22 8.27
C LEU A 49 -3.10 -3.43 9.64
N GLU A 50 -2.86 -4.69 10.00
CA GLU A 50 -2.29 -5.05 11.30
C GLU A 50 -0.80 -5.30 11.25
N TYR A 51 -0.29 -5.76 10.10
CA TYR A 51 1.12 -6.10 9.96
C TYR A 51 1.50 -6.20 8.49
N ILE A 52 2.73 -5.83 8.17
CA ILE A 52 3.28 -6.03 6.83
C ILE A 52 4.71 -6.55 6.95
N SER A 53 5.01 -7.62 6.22
CA SER A 53 6.34 -8.22 6.17
C SER A 53 7.21 -7.58 5.09
N SER A 54 8.48 -7.97 5.06
CA SER A 54 9.37 -7.52 3.99
C SER A 54 8.88 -7.95 2.60
N ALA A 55 8.22 -9.11 2.51
CA ALA A 55 7.62 -9.54 1.24
C ALA A 55 6.52 -8.60 0.80
N GLY A 56 5.67 -8.14 1.75
CA GLY A 56 4.64 -7.14 1.47
C GLY A 56 5.21 -5.79 1.09
N LEU A 57 6.27 -5.37 1.76
CA LEU A 57 6.95 -4.12 1.42
C LEU A 57 7.53 -4.14 0.00
N ARG A 58 8.04 -5.29 -0.44
CA ARG A 58 8.52 -5.43 -1.82
C ARG A 58 7.41 -5.24 -2.84
N VAL A 59 6.21 -5.71 -2.54
CA VAL A 59 5.04 -5.49 -3.41
C VAL A 59 4.75 -4.00 -3.53
N MET A 60 4.78 -3.28 -2.41
CA MET A 60 4.56 -1.84 -2.43
C MET A 60 5.65 -1.10 -3.20
N MET A 61 6.90 -1.57 -3.12
CA MET A 61 7.98 -1.01 -3.92
C MET A 61 7.75 -1.20 -5.42
N LYS A 62 7.25 -2.36 -5.81
CA LYS A 62 6.89 -2.62 -7.21
C LYS A 62 5.80 -1.67 -7.67
N LEU A 63 4.77 -1.47 -6.85
CA LEU A 63 3.71 -0.52 -7.16
C LEU A 63 4.28 0.87 -7.37
N MET A 64 5.12 1.32 -6.45
CA MET A 64 5.73 2.65 -6.53
C MET A 64 6.53 2.84 -7.82
N LYS A 65 7.26 1.80 -8.24
CA LYS A 65 8.08 1.86 -9.45
C LYS A 65 7.26 1.80 -10.74
N GLN A 66 6.19 1.01 -10.74
CA GLN A 66 5.39 0.75 -11.94
C GLN A 66 4.28 1.76 -12.16
N HIS A 67 3.73 2.31 -11.08
CA HIS A 67 2.56 3.19 -11.15
C HIS A 67 2.96 4.65 -11.18
N LYS A 68 3.07 5.20 -12.39
CA LYS A 68 3.61 6.55 -12.59
C LYS A 68 2.77 7.67 -12.01
N ALA A 69 1.46 7.46 -11.90
CA ALA A 69 0.59 8.47 -11.31
C ALA A 69 0.87 8.72 -9.82
N GLY A 70 1.58 7.80 -9.19
CA GLY A 70 1.98 7.93 -7.78
C GLY A 70 1.18 7.06 -6.84
N SER A 71 1.74 6.84 -5.66
CA SER A 71 1.10 6.04 -4.62
C SER A 71 1.51 6.56 -3.24
N ARG A 72 0.65 6.30 -2.26
CA ARG A 72 0.92 6.68 -0.88
C ARG A 72 0.20 5.73 0.07
N VAL A 73 0.67 5.69 1.32
CA VAL A 73 0.05 4.91 2.40
C VAL A 73 -0.53 5.89 3.42
N THR A 74 -1.77 5.67 3.81
CA THR A 74 -2.45 6.54 4.78
C THR A 74 -2.96 5.74 5.95
N ASN A 75 -3.19 6.43 7.08
CA ASN A 75 -3.82 5.86 8.28
C ASN A 75 -3.09 4.68 8.88
N ALA A 76 -1.77 4.63 8.79
CA ALA A 76 -0.98 3.57 9.41
C ALA A 76 -1.06 3.70 10.94
N ASN A 77 -1.33 2.58 11.63
CA ASN A 77 -1.24 2.58 13.08
C ASN A 77 0.22 2.66 13.51
N SER A 78 0.48 2.86 14.81
CA SER A 78 1.84 3.07 15.29
C SER A 78 2.79 1.93 14.98
N GLU A 79 2.31 0.68 15.10
CA GLU A 79 3.15 -0.50 14.84
C GLU A 79 3.50 -0.63 13.35
N VAL A 80 2.52 -0.43 12.48
CA VAL A 80 2.71 -0.49 11.03
C VAL A 80 3.61 0.67 10.58
N TYR A 81 3.35 1.87 11.11
CA TYR A 81 4.17 3.03 10.78
C TYR A 81 5.64 2.81 11.16
N GLU A 82 5.88 2.21 12.33
CA GLU A 82 7.23 1.89 12.77
C GLU A 82 7.93 0.94 11.81
N ILE A 83 7.21 -0.04 11.26
CA ILE A 83 7.79 -0.94 10.26
C ILE A 83 8.26 -0.14 9.04
N PHE A 84 7.46 0.81 8.57
CA PHE A 84 7.85 1.65 7.45
C PHE A 84 9.06 2.53 7.79
N GLU A 85 9.14 3.02 9.01
CA GLU A 85 10.27 3.84 9.44
C GLU A 85 11.56 3.05 9.54
N VAL A 86 11.55 1.93 10.27
CA VAL A 86 12.79 1.18 10.54
C VAL A 86 13.35 0.52 9.31
N THR A 87 12.52 0.25 8.31
CA THR A 87 12.97 -0.31 7.03
C THR A 87 13.44 0.76 6.05
N GLY A 88 13.28 2.04 6.38
CA GLY A 88 13.59 3.14 5.48
C GLY A 88 12.55 3.37 4.40
N PHE A 89 11.46 2.62 4.42
CA PHE A 89 10.44 2.68 3.38
C PHE A 89 9.73 4.04 3.37
N SER A 90 9.52 4.64 4.54
CA SER A 90 8.87 5.95 4.65
C SER A 90 9.66 7.09 4.00
N GLU A 91 10.94 6.86 3.69
CA GLU A 91 11.75 7.83 2.96
C GLU A 91 11.55 7.72 1.45
N MET A 92 11.04 6.58 0.98
CA MET A 92 10.83 6.33 -0.45
C MET A 92 9.39 6.55 -0.89
N MET A 93 8.43 6.31 -0.01
CA MET A 93 7.01 6.46 -0.29
C MET A 93 6.39 7.33 0.80
N ASP A 94 5.42 8.14 0.43
CA ASP A 94 4.69 8.96 1.39
C ASP A 94 3.83 8.05 2.29
N VAL A 95 4.15 8.04 3.57
CA VAL A 95 3.44 7.24 4.57
C VAL A 95 2.99 8.15 5.69
N THR A 96 1.70 8.18 5.96
CA THR A 96 1.14 8.99 7.06
C THR A 96 0.50 8.10 8.11
N LYS A 97 0.61 8.54 9.35
CA LYS A 97 0.00 7.87 10.48
C LYS A 97 -1.50 8.16 10.55
N ARG A 98 -2.20 7.26 11.21
CA ARG A 98 -3.58 7.48 11.66
C ARG A 98 -3.62 8.70 12.58
N PRO A 99 -4.62 9.58 12.42
CA PRO A 99 -4.80 10.75 13.30
C PRO A 99 -5.03 10.36 14.75
#